data_05897eaa7449b4fc34ab1d65cbd50d0c
#
_entry.id   05897eaa7449b4fc34ab1d65cbd50d0c
#
_cell.length_a   1.000
_cell.length_b   1.000
_cell.length_c   1.000
_cell.angle_alpha   90.00
_cell.angle_beta   90.00
_cell.angle_gamma   90.00
#
_symmetry.space_group_name_H-M   'P 1'
#
loop_
_entity.id
_entity.type
_entity.pdbx_description
1 polymer ?
#
loop_
_entity_poly.entity_id
_entity_poly.type
_entity_poly.pdbx_seq_one_letter_code
_entity_poly.pdbx_strand_id
1 'polypeptide(L)'
;MNFREILKNYPHTVELHAHTNPASPCGDFPANEVVDFYRAAGVTSLAITNHFTHELIGDNIKDGVKKYLEDYHLAKESAKNDINIILGIEIRFTGSWNDYLVFGIDEDELEFYAELTPHGIENFYKEAKNEKNVIIQAHPFRKGVTLAPPNSIDGIEAYNLHPVHNQQNALTARYAREHDFLVTGGSDFHHVTHHALCLMRTQNELKTSFDVADAIKSRNVVFDASGSIIIPYLY
;
A
#
# COMPACT_ATOMS: atom_id res chain seq x y z
N MET A 1 -12.21 17.90 17.75
CA MET A 1 -12.50 18.08 16.30
C MET A 1 -13.73 17.24 15.97
N ASN A 2 -14.76 17.81 15.37
CA ASN A 2 -15.95 17.04 14.96
C ASN A 2 -15.75 16.40 13.58
N PHE A 3 -16.62 15.47 13.20
CA PHE A 3 -16.53 14.74 11.94
C PHE A 3 -16.42 15.65 10.70
N ARG A 4 -17.23 16.72 10.62
CA ARG A 4 -17.21 17.66 9.50
C ARG A 4 -15.90 18.46 9.43
N GLU A 5 -15.34 18.83 10.56
CA GLU A 5 -14.04 19.50 10.63
C GLU A 5 -12.90 18.58 10.16
N ILE A 6 -12.96 17.28 10.50
CA ILE A 6 -11.96 16.32 10.02
C ILE A 6 -12.03 16.22 8.50
N LEU A 7 -13.21 16.00 7.91
CA LEU A 7 -13.35 15.91 6.45
C LEU A 7 -12.90 17.17 5.74
N LYS A 8 -13.13 18.35 6.34
CA LYS A 8 -12.67 19.62 5.78
C LYS A 8 -11.16 19.78 5.84
N ASN A 9 -10.53 19.32 6.91
CA ASN A 9 -9.08 19.44 7.13
C ASN A 9 -8.28 18.36 6.39
N TYR A 10 -8.90 17.20 6.10
CA TYR A 10 -8.31 16.08 5.38
C TYR A 10 -9.16 15.72 4.16
N PRO A 11 -9.24 16.66 3.15
CA PRO A 11 -10.17 16.50 2.03
C PRO A 11 -9.73 15.46 1.00
N HIS A 12 -8.42 15.15 0.92
CA HIS A 12 -7.89 14.24 -0.08
C HIS A 12 -7.92 12.80 0.43
N THR A 13 -8.23 11.88 -0.47
CA THR A 13 -8.35 10.45 -0.17
C THR A 13 -7.37 9.64 -1.03
N VAL A 14 -6.72 8.69 -0.41
CA VAL A 14 -5.71 7.84 -1.07
C VAL A 14 -5.98 6.38 -0.75
N GLU A 15 -6.13 5.54 -1.79
CA GLU A 15 -6.03 4.09 -1.64
C GLU A 15 -4.55 3.70 -1.58
N LEU A 16 -4.17 2.92 -0.57
CA LEU A 16 -2.78 2.50 -0.39
C LEU A 16 -2.54 1.03 -0.72
N HIS A 17 -3.59 0.22 -0.94
CA HIS A 17 -3.43 -1.21 -1.16
C HIS A 17 -4.44 -1.71 -2.21
N ALA A 18 -3.96 -1.78 -3.46
CA ALA A 18 -4.79 -2.21 -4.58
C ALA A 18 -4.00 -3.03 -5.60
N HIS A 19 -4.64 -4.09 -6.10
CA HIS A 19 -4.10 -5.03 -7.07
C HIS A 19 -4.80 -4.90 -8.42
N THR A 20 -4.03 -5.14 -9.49
CA THR A 20 -4.51 -5.15 -10.87
C THR A 20 -4.02 -6.39 -11.61
N ASN A 21 -4.78 -6.86 -12.58
CA ASN A 21 -4.44 -7.99 -13.44
C ASN A 21 -3.87 -7.46 -14.77
N PRO A 22 -2.79 -8.03 -15.34
CA PRO A 22 -2.16 -9.32 -14.98
C PRO A 22 -0.96 -9.23 -14.01
N ALA A 23 -0.49 -8.05 -13.59
CA ALA A 23 0.68 -7.97 -12.71
C ALA A 23 0.45 -8.66 -11.36
N SER A 24 -0.78 -8.59 -10.81
CA SER A 24 -1.24 -9.42 -9.69
C SER A 24 -2.34 -10.37 -10.16
N PRO A 25 -2.04 -11.65 -10.41
CA PRO A 25 -3.05 -12.60 -10.93
C PRO A 25 -4.24 -12.87 -10.01
N CYS A 26 -4.16 -12.46 -8.74
CA CYS A 26 -5.26 -12.53 -7.77
C CYS A 26 -6.30 -11.42 -7.93
N GLY A 27 -5.97 -10.34 -8.65
CA GLY A 27 -6.92 -9.28 -8.99
C GLY A 27 -7.82 -9.67 -10.17
N ASP A 28 -9.10 -9.27 -10.14
CA ASP A 28 -10.06 -9.59 -11.19
C ASP A 28 -9.96 -8.65 -12.40
N PHE A 29 -9.44 -7.43 -12.22
CA PHE A 29 -9.59 -6.35 -13.19
C PHE A 29 -8.26 -5.78 -13.66
N PRO A 30 -8.18 -5.39 -14.96
CA PRO A 30 -7.03 -4.66 -15.48
C PRO A 30 -6.96 -3.24 -14.88
N ALA A 31 -5.78 -2.66 -14.89
CA ALA A 31 -5.50 -1.39 -14.21
C ALA A 31 -6.41 -0.23 -14.65
N ASN A 32 -6.79 -0.16 -15.94
CA ASN A 32 -7.69 0.87 -16.44
C ASN A 32 -9.11 0.79 -15.82
N GLU A 33 -9.65 -0.40 -15.61
CA GLU A 33 -10.95 -0.59 -14.96
C GLU A 33 -10.88 -0.28 -13.47
N VAL A 34 -9.78 -0.66 -12.81
CA VAL A 34 -9.54 -0.32 -11.40
C VAL A 34 -9.51 1.20 -11.22
N VAL A 35 -8.81 1.93 -12.10
CA VAL A 35 -8.81 3.41 -12.10
C VAL A 35 -10.23 3.96 -12.23
N ASP A 36 -11.07 3.38 -13.09
CA ASP A 36 -12.45 3.84 -13.27
C ASP A 36 -13.30 3.62 -12.00
N PHE A 37 -13.12 2.51 -11.27
CA PHE A 37 -13.82 2.30 -10.00
C PHE A 37 -13.44 3.34 -8.95
N TYR A 38 -12.16 3.63 -8.77
CA TYR A 38 -11.69 4.61 -7.79
C TYR A 38 -12.02 6.05 -8.18
N ARG A 39 -12.00 6.36 -9.48
CA ARG A 39 -12.49 7.64 -10.01
C ARG A 39 -13.98 7.84 -9.72
N ALA A 40 -14.80 6.82 -9.98
CA ALA A 40 -16.24 6.85 -9.71
C ALA A 40 -16.54 7.01 -8.20
N ALA A 41 -15.68 6.48 -7.33
CA ALA A 41 -15.77 6.65 -5.89
C ALA A 41 -15.28 8.04 -5.41
N GLY A 42 -14.74 8.88 -6.30
CA GLY A 42 -14.24 10.22 -5.96
C GLY A 42 -12.92 10.21 -5.19
N VAL A 43 -12.12 9.15 -5.33
CA VAL A 43 -10.81 9.04 -4.71
C VAL A 43 -9.82 9.94 -5.44
N THR A 44 -8.98 10.68 -4.71
CA THR A 44 -8.05 11.64 -5.30
C THR A 44 -6.75 11.00 -5.77
N SER A 45 -6.33 9.91 -5.12
CA SER A 45 -5.08 9.20 -5.47
C SER A 45 -5.22 7.70 -5.24
N LEU A 46 -4.64 6.91 -6.14
CA LEU A 46 -4.64 5.46 -6.11
C LEU A 46 -3.20 4.93 -6.20
N ALA A 47 -2.75 4.22 -5.20
CA ALA A 47 -1.51 3.48 -5.27
C ALA A 47 -1.75 2.11 -5.90
N ILE A 48 -1.00 1.79 -6.95
CA ILE A 48 -0.93 0.45 -7.52
C ILE A 48 0.17 -0.29 -6.75
N THR A 49 -0.24 -1.29 -5.98
CA THR A 49 0.63 -2.08 -5.09
C THR A 49 0.57 -3.56 -5.45
N ASN A 50 0.73 -3.87 -6.71
CA ASN A 50 0.75 -5.24 -7.19
C ASN A 50 1.77 -6.10 -6.44
N HIS A 51 1.52 -7.40 -6.37
CA HIS A 51 2.47 -8.35 -5.79
C HIS A 51 3.80 -8.32 -6.52
N PHE A 52 4.86 -8.09 -5.76
CA PHE A 52 6.24 -8.05 -6.24
C PHE A 52 7.01 -9.23 -5.64
N THR A 53 7.03 -10.34 -6.37
CA THR A 53 7.62 -11.61 -5.92
C THR A 53 8.58 -12.16 -6.95
N HIS A 54 9.54 -12.98 -6.52
CA HIS A 54 10.47 -13.64 -7.44
C HIS A 54 9.73 -14.47 -8.51
N GLU A 55 8.64 -15.13 -8.12
CA GLU A 55 7.84 -15.97 -9.04
C GLU A 55 7.15 -15.17 -10.15
N LEU A 56 6.73 -13.92 -9.87
CA LEU A 56 6.10 -13.04 -10.85
C LEU A 56 7.11 -12.28 -11.71
N ILE A 57 8.22 -11.88 -11.13
CA ILE A 57 9.31 -11.17 -11.84
C ILE A 57 10.11 -12.16 -12.68
N GLY A 58 10.44 -13.35 -12.15
CA GLY A 58 11.22 -14.38 -12.83
C GLY A 58 12.72 -14.10 -12.84
N ASP A 59 13.48 -15.02 -13.45
CA ASP A 59 14.95 -14.98 -13.48
C ASP A 59 15.51 -13.83 -14.32
N ASN A 60 14.79 -13.40 -15.36
CA ASN A 60 15.15 -12.21 -16.15
C ASN A 60 14.53 -10.96 -15.49
N ILE A 61 15.18 -10.46 -14.45
CA ILE A 61 14.69 -9.35 -13.63
C ILE A 61 14.28 -8.14 -14.47
N LYS A 62 15.09 -7.74 -15.43
CA LYS A 62 14.82 -6.56 -16.25
C LYS A 62 13.53 -6.68 -17.05
N ASP A 63 13.32 -7.81 -17.70
CA ASP A 63 12.09 -8.05 -18.48
C ASP A 63 10.90 -8.24 -17.56
N GLY A 64 11.09 -8.88 -16.40
CA GLY A 64 10.06 -9.07 -15.39
C GLY A 64 9.59 -7.76 -14.77
N VAL A 65 10.50 -6.88 -14.38
CA VAL A 65 10.17 -5.54 -13.84
C VAL A 65 9.48 -4.69 -14.91
N LYS A 66 9.96 -4.72 -16.15
CA LYS A 66 9.32 -4.03 -17.26
C LYS A 66 7.85 -4.47 -17.43
N LYS A 67 7.61 -5.78 -17.42
CA LYS A 67 6.25 -6.35 -17.52
C LYS A 67 5.38 -5.98 -16.30
N TYR A 68 5.97 -6.00 -15.10
CA TYR A 68 5.29 -5.60 -13.86
C TYR A 68 4.79 -4.14 -13.95
N LEU A 69 5.60 -3.24 -14.50
CA LEU A 69 5.27 -1.83 -14.65
C LEU A 69 4.22 -1.53 -15.74
N GLU A 70 3.89 -2.48 -16.62
CA GLU A 70 2.85 -2.27 -17.65
C GLU A 70 1.50 -1.89 -17.04
N ASP A 71 1.10 -2.51 -15.94
CA ASP A 71 -0.15 -2.19 -15.25
C ASP A 71 -0.13 -0.78 -14.63
N TYR A 72 0.99 -0.41 -14.03
CA TYR A 72 1.16 0.95 -13.48
C TYR A 72 1.10 2.01 -14.59
N HIS A 73 1.77 1.79 -15.72
CA HIS A 73 1.72 2.70 -16.86
C HIS A 73 0.32 2.77 -17.48
N LEU A 74 -0.38 1.63 -17.61
CA LEU A 74 -1.77 1.59 -18.07
C LEU A 74 -2.69 2.40 -17.13
N ALA A 75 -2.51 2.27 -15.82
CA ALA A 75 -3.25 3.07 -14.83
C ALA A 75 -2.99 4.58 -15.03
N LYS A 76 -1.74 4.98 -15.20
CA LYS A 76 -1.36 6.39 -15.45
C LYS A 76 -1.99 6.94 -16.73
N GLU A 77 -1.97 6.20 -17.82
CA GLU A 77 -2.60 6.59 -19.08
C GLU A 77 -4.12 6.76 -18.93
N SER A 78 -4.75 5.86 -18.15
CA SER A 78 -6.20 5.86 -17.93
C SER A 78 -6.67 6.96 -16.99
N ALA A 79 -5.78 7.49 -16.15
CA ALA A 79 -6.10 8.47 -15.11
C ALA A 79 -6.53 9.85 -15.67
N LYS A 80 -6.11 10.24 -16.87
CA LYS A 80 -6.52 11.47 -17.57
C LYS A 80 -6.44 12.76 -16.73
N ASN A 81 -5.59 12.82 -15.72
CA ASN A 81 -5.44 13.89 -14.74
C ASN A 81 -6.62 14.06 -13.74
N ASP A 82 -7.55 13.11 -13.70
CA ASP A 82 -8.70 13.18 -12.78
C ASP A 82 -8.43 12.47 -11.45
N ILE A 83 -7.44 11.59 -11.42
CA ILE A 83 -6.96 10.85 -10.25
C ILE A 83 -5.44 10.68 -10.36
N ASN A 84 -4.71 10.83 -9.25
CA ASN A 84 -3.27 10.60 -9.26
C ASN A 84 -2.97 9.11 -9.12
N ILE A 85 -2.12 8.57 -9.98
CA ILE A 85 -1.65 7.19 -9.87
C ILE A 85 -0.25 7.19 -9.25
N ILE A 86 -0.11 6.42 -8.19
CA ILE A 86 1.08 6.36 -7.35
C ILE A 86 1.71 4.97 -7.50
N LEU A 87 3.03 4.94 -7.65
CA LEU A 87 3.79 3.69 -7.61
C LEU A 87 3.95 3.25 -6.15
N GLY A 88 3.51 2.05 -5.86
CA GLY A 88 3.86 1.28 -4.69
C GLY A 88 4.11 -0.17 -5.11
N ILE A 89 4.62 -0.97 -4.21
CA ILE A 89 4.72 -2.42 -4.40
C ILE A 89 4.23 -3.14 -3.15
N GLU A 90 3.66 -4.33 -3.33
CA GLU A 90 3.49 -5.29 -2.24
C GLU A 90 4.51 -6.41 -2.43
N ILE A 91 5.67 -6.29 -1.76
CA ILE A 91 6.77 -7.24 -1.91
C ILE A 91 6.59 -8.44 -0.97
N ARG A 92 6.82 -9.65 -1.53
CA ARG A 92 6.90 -10.90 -0.78
C ARG A 92 8.24 -11.58 -1.05
N PHE A 93 8.86 -12.03 0.02
CA PHE A 93 10.16 -12.71 -0.04
C PHE A 93 10.00 -14.22 -0.22
N THR A 94 10.92 -14.84 -0.94
CA THR A 94 10.94 -16.28 -1.21
C THR A 94 10.86 -17.07 0.10
N GLY A 95 9.92 -18.04 0.15
CA GLY A 95 9.70 -18.87 1.33
C GLY A 95 8.92 -18.22 2.47
N SER A 96 8.41 -16.99 2.27
CA SER A 96 7.57 -16.27 3.24
C SER A 96 6.13 -16.15 2.76
N TRP A 97 5.20 -16.04 3.70
CA TRP A 97 3.80 -15.65 3.46
C TRP A 97 3.52 -14.19 3.88
N ASN A 98 4.54 -13.49 4.34
CA ASN A 98 4.43 -12.10 4.72
C ASN A 98 4.57 -11.19 3.51
N ASP A 99 3.68 -10.21 3.43
CA ASP A 99 3.70 -9.16 2.42
C ASP A 99 4.10 -7.83 3.06
N TYR A 100 4.73 -6.96 2.27
CA TYR A 100 5.17 -5.66 2.73
C TYR A 100 4.88 -4.59 1.68
N LEU A 101 4.13 -3.55 2.07
CA LEU A 101 3.93 -2.38 1.25
C LEU A 101 5.16 -1.47 1.32
N VAL A 102 5.65 -1.03 0.17
CA VAL A 102 6.77 -0.10 0.08
C VAL A 102 6.35 1.13 -0.71
N PHE A 103 6.57 2.31 -0.10
CA PHE A 103 6.35 3.61 -0.72
C PHE A 103 7.59 4.49 -0.57
N GLY A 104 7.65 5.59 -1.33
CA GLY A 104 8.83 6.45 -1.43
C GLY A 104 9.86 5.85 -2.36
N ILE A 105 9.39 5.31 -3.49
CA ILE A 105 10.18 4.58 -4.49
C ILE A 105 9.97 5.14 -5.89
N ASP A 106 10.96 4.91 -6.76
CA ASP A 106 10.92 5.14 -8.19
C ASP A 106 11.01 3.82 -8.97
N GLU A 107 10.66 3.88 -10.26
CA GLU A 107 10.73 2.72 -11.16
C GLU A 107 12.15 2.15 -11.26
N ASP A 108 13.18 3.01 -11.22
CA ASP A 108 14.60 2.64 -11.34
C ASP A 108 15.11 1.78 -10.18
N GLU A 109 14.42 1.78 -9.02
CA GLU A 109 14.79 0.99 -7.85
C GLU A 109 14.27 -0.46 -7.92
N LEU A 110 13.30 -0.75 -8.80
CA LEU A 110 12.60 -2.04 -8.79
C LEU A 110 13.48 -3.22 -9.22
N GLU A 111 14.43 -3.03 -10.15
CA GLU A 111 15.38 -4.10 -10.51
C GLU A 111 16.23 -4.49 -9.28
N PHE A 112 16.73 -3.53 -8.53
CA PHE A 112 17.46 -3.78 -7.29
C PHE A 112 16.58 -4.46 -6.21
N TYR A 113 15.32 -4.06 -6.07
CA TYR A 113 14.40 -4.70 -5.13
C TYR A 113 14.09 -6.15 -5.51
N ALA A 114 13.99 -6.44 -6.81
CA ALA A 114 13.80 -7.80 -7.30
C ALA A 114 14.98 -8.72 -6.95
N GLU A 115 16.22 -8.21 -7.04
CA GLU A 115 17.43 -8.94 -6.63
C GLU A 115 17.39 -9.30 -5.13
N LEU A 116 16.72 -8.52 -4.32
CA LEU A 116 16.62 -8.74 -2.86
C LEU A 116 15.50 -9.71 -2.45
N THR A 117 14.56 -10.05 -3.33
CA THR A 117 13.43 -10.93 -2.97
C THR A 117 13.83 -12.32 -2.42
N PRO A 118 14.96 -12.93 -2.79
CA PRO A 118 15.39 -14.20 -2.20
C PRO A 118 15.96 -14.07 -0.76
N HIS A 119 16.23 -12.86 -0.28
CA HIS A 119 17.07 -12.64 0.91
C HIS A 119 16.28 -12.27 2.19
N GLY A 120 14.94 -12.14 2.09
CA GLY A 120 14.08 -11.87 3.24
C GLY A 120 14.06 -10.42 3.71
N ILE A 121 13.11 -10.11 4.61
CA ILE A 121 12.82 -8.73 5.05
C ILE A 121 13.99 -8.07 5.77
N GLU A 122 14.72 -8.77 6.62
CA GLU A 122 15.83 -8.18 7.38
C GLU A 122 16.96 -7.72 6.46
N ASN A 123 17.28 -8.51 5.43
CA ASN A 123 18.26 -8.13 4.43
C ASN A 123 17.72 -7.00 3.54
N PHE A 124 16.48 -7.10 3.08
CA PHE A 124 15.84 -6.05 2.30
C PHE A 124 15.84 -4.72 3.05
N TYR A 125 15.44 -4.71 4.32
CA TYR A 125 15.45 -3.50 5.15
C TYR A 125 16.84 -2.91 5.27
N LYS A 126 17.85 -3.75 5.50
CA LYS A 126 19.26 -3.30 5.63
C LYS A 126 19.79 -2.65 4.34
N GLU A 127 19.48 -3.22 3.18
CA GLU A 127 20.07 -2.81 1.90
C GLU A 127 19.23 -1.72 1.17
N ALA A 128 17.89 -1.79 1.30
CA ALA A 128 16.97 -0.92 0.56
C ALA A 128 16.41 0.26 1.38
N LYS A 129 16.41 0.18 2.73
CA LYS A 129 15.87 1.26 3.58
C LYS A 129 16.72 2.53 3.46
N ASN A 130 16.02 3.64 3.22
CA ASN A 130 16.61 4.98 3.16
C ASN A 130 15.65 6.02 3.77
N GLU A 131 16.03 7.29 3.79
CA GLU A 131 15.22 8.37 4.38
C GLU A 131 13.93 8.66 3.59
N LYS A 132 13.87 8.32 2.31
CA LYS A 132 12.74 8.63 1.44
C LYS A 132 11.63 7.59 1.56
N ASN A 133 11.97 6.30 1.68
CA ASN A 133 10.99 5.22 1.65
C ASN A 133 10.41 4.88 3.03
N VAL A 134 9.30 4.13 3.01
CA VAL A 134 8.72 3.43 4.16
C VAL A 134 8.42 1.98 3.79
N ILE A 135 8.68 1.06 4.71
CA ILE A 135 8.47 -0.38 4.58
C ILE A 135 7.47 -0.80 5.65
N ILE A 136 6.29 -1.22 5.23
CA ILE A 136 5.12 -1.47 6.08
C ILE A 136 4.72 -2.94 5.96
N GLN A 137 4.67 -3.69 7.05
CA GLN A 137 4.13 -5.05 6.98
C GLN A 137 2.62 -5.00 6.72
N ALA A 138 2.18 -5.58 5.60
CA ALA A 138 0.78 -5.68 5.24
C ALA A 138 0.06 -6.71 6.13
N HIS A 139 -1.20 -6.43 6.50
CA HIS A 139 -2.13 -7.33 7.21
C HIS A 139 -1.46 -8.34 8.20
N PRO A 140 -0.66 -7.88 9.19
CA PRO A 140 0.32 -8.68 9.93
C PRO A 140 -0.29 -9.77 10.84
N PHE A 141 -1.59 -9.70 11.16
CA PHE A 141 -2.30 -10.70 11.97
C PHE A 141 -3.28 -11.56 11.17
N ARG A 142 -3.20 -11.52 9.83
CA ARG A 142 -3.92 -12.46 8.97
C ARG A 142 -3.43 -13.89 9.23
N LYS A 143 -4.35 -14.86 9.16
CA LYS A 143 -4.01 -16.28 9.36
C LYS A 143 -2.89 -16.71 8.39
N GLY A 144 -1.82 -17.28 8.94
CA GLY A 144 -0.66 -17.76 8.17
C GLY A 144 0.48 -16.73 8.04
N VAL A 145 0.24 -15.47 8.38
CA VAL A 145 1.26 -14.42 8.44
C VAL A 145 1.95 -14.43 9.80
N THR A 146 3.25 -14.14 9.82
CA THR A 146 4.06 -14.00 11.04
C THR A 146 4.50 -12.55 11.19
N LEU A 147 4.65 -12.09 12.43
CA LEU A 147 5.14 -10.73 12.68
C LEU A 147 6.60 -10.60 12.24
N ALA A 148 6.90 -9.55 11.49
CA ALA A 148 8.27 -9.20 11.15
C ALA A 148 9.04 -8.73 12.39
N PRO A 149 10.38 -8.90 12.44
CA PRO A 149 11.20 -8.30 13.48
C PRO A 149 10.97 -6.77 13.51
N PRO A 150 10.71 -6.17 14.69
CA PRO A 150 10.37 -4.74 14.78
C PRO A 150 11.42 -3.78 14.22
N ASN A 151 12.68 -4.20 14.13
CA ASN A 151 13.78 -3.42 13.59
C ASN A 151 13.99 -3.59 12.08
N SER A 152 13.11 -4.33 11.40
CA SER A 152 13.15 -4.57 9.95
C SER A 152 11.95 -4.01 9.20
N ILE A 153 11.13 -3.19 9.85
CA ILE A 153 9.98 -2.48 9.28
C ILE A 153 9.83 -1.10 9.91
N ASP A 154 9.20 -0.17 9.20
CA ASP A 154 8.88 1.16 9.74
C ASP A 154 7.49 1.19 10.38
N GLY A 155 6.61 0.28 9.97
CA GLY A 155 5.23 0.28 10.41
C GLY A 155 4.44 -0.94 9.96
N ILE A 156 3.14 -0.89 10.21
CA ILE A 156 2.21 -1.98 9.87
C ILE A 156 0.90 -1.46 9.32
N GLU A 157 0.27 -2.24 8.46
CA GLU A 157 -1.08 -1.98 7.96
C GLU A 157 -2.12 -2.36 9.02
N ALA A 158 -2.50 -1.36 9.83
CA ALA A 158 -3.39 -1.58 10.97
C ALA A 158 -4.86 -1.68 10.58
N TYR A 159 -5.25 -1.13 9.43
CA TYR A 159 -6.64 -1.04 9.00
C TYR A 159 -6.84 -1.62 7.60
N ASN A 160 -6.51 -2.90 7.41
CA ASN A 160 -6.85 -3.60 6.17
C ASN A 160 -8.33 -4.01 6.22
N LEU A 161 -9.12 -3.61 5.22
CA LEU A 161 -10.55 -3.89 5.16
C LEU A 161 -10.94 -4.89 4.06
N HIS A 162 -10.03 -5.78 3.67
CA HIS A 162 -10.37 -6.88 2.77
C HIS A 162 -11.48 -7.75 3.38
N PRO A 163 -12.66 -7.86 2.73
CA PRO A 163 -13.87 -8.35 3.40
C PRO A 163 -13.88 -9.86 3.67
N VAL A 164 -13.03 -10.63 2.98
CA VAL A 164 -13.02 -12.11 3.08
C VAL A 164 -12.08 -12.60 4.17
N HIS A 165 -11.16 -11.76 4.67
CA HIS A 165 -10.17 -12.15 5.67
C HIS A 165 -10.42 -11.50 7.03
N ASN A 166 -10.19 -12.25 8.10
CA ASN A 166 -10.13 -11.67 9.44
C ASN A 166 -8.75 -11.03 9.66
N GLN A 167 -8.70 -9.71 9.56
CA GLN A 167 -7.46 -8.92 9.64
C GLN A 167 -7.02 -8.62 11.06
N GLN A 168 -7.89 -8.84 12.04
CA GLN A 168 -7.65 -8.52 13.45
C GLN A 168 -7.18 -7.06 13.68
N ASN A 169 -7.79 -6.09 12.97
CA ASN A 169 -7.38 -4.69 12.94
C ASN A 169 -7.22 -4.05 14.33
N ALA A 170 -8.09 -4.39 15.29
CA ALA A 170 -7.98 -3.88 16.67
C ALA A 170 -6.70 -4.37 17.37
N LEU A 171 -6.31 -5.63 17.14
CA LEU A 171 -5.06 -6.19 17.65
C LEU A 171 -3.86 -5.53 16.97
N THR A 172 -3.94 -5.33 15.66
CA THR A 172 -2.89 -4.69 14.86
C THR A 172 -2.67 -3.23 15.32
N ALA A 173 -3.74 -2.47 15.50
CA ALA A 173 -3.64 -1.08 15.97
C ALA A 173 -3.05 -0.98 17.39
N ARG A 174 -3.39 -1.94 18.26
CA ARG A 174 -2.79 -2.03 19.59
C ARG A 174 -1.29 -2.32 19.49
N TYR A 175 -0.90 -3.30 18.68
CA TYR A 175 0.50 -3.68 18.48
C TYR A 175 1.31 -2.53 17.89
N ALA A 176 0.76 -1.80 16.90
CA ALA A 176 1.39 -0.61 16.33
C ALA A 176 1.72 0.42 17.41
N ARG A 177 0.79 0.67 18.33
CA ARG A 177 0.98 1.63 19.42
C ARG A 177 2.04 1.15 20.43
N GLU A 178 2.04 -0.14 20.77
CA GLU A 178 3.01 -0.73 21.73
C GLU A 178 4.46 -0.65 21.20
N HIS A 179 4.65 -0.65 19.89
CA HIS A 179 5.95 -0.57 19.23
C HIS A 179 6.27 0.79 18.59
N ASP A 180 5.40 1.79 18.76
CA ASP A 180 5.51 3.12 18.13
C ASP A 180 5.64 3.07 16.59
N PHE A 181 5.02 2.09 15.96
CA PHE A 181 5.04 1.91 14.51
C PHE A 181 4.26 2.98 13.76
N LEU A 182 4.70 3.26 12.53
CA LEU A 182 3.87 3.93 11.54
C LEU A 182 2.65 3.05 11.20
N VAL A 183 1.54 3.70 10.89
CA VAL A 183 0.27 3.02 10.63
C VAL A 183 -0.22 3.34 9.24
N THR A 184 -0.62 2.31 8.49
CA THR A 184 -1.35 2.45 7.24
C THR A 184 -2.68 1.71 7.30
N GLY A 185 -3.49 1.88 6.25
CA GLY A 185 -4.70 1.13 6.00
C GLY A 185 -5.02 1.13 4.52
N GLY A 186 -5.66 0.10 4.04
CA GLY A 186 -6.02 -0.08 2.65
C GLY A 186 -7.21 -1.00 2.47
N SER A 187 -7.77 -1.01 1.27
CA SER A 187 -8.88 -1.88 0.91
C SER A 187 -8.40 -3.31 0.58
N ASP A 188 -7.14 -3.45 0.20
CA ASP A 188 -6.56 -4.71 -0.31
C ASP A 188 -7.42 -5.20 -1.48
N PHE A 189 -7.57 -4.30 -2.46
CA PHE A 189 -8.52 -4.45 -3.56
C PHE A 189 -8.17 -5.60 -4.50
N HIS A 190 -9.13 -6.51 -4.69
CA HIS A 190 -9.05 -7.61 -5.64
C HIS A 190 -10.31 -7.73 -6.51
N HIS A 191 -11.48 -7.37 -5.97
CA HIS A 191 -12.78 -7.47 -6.61
C HIS A 191 -13.54 -6.15 -6.54
N VAL A 192 -14.49 -5.91 -7.42
CA VAL A 192 -15.25 -4.67 -7.49
C VAL A 192 -15.90 -4.26 -6.15
N THR A 193 -16.28 -5.23 -5.33
CA THR A 193 -16.87 -4.97 -4.01
C THR A 193 -15.85 -4.57 -2.94
N HIS A 194 -14.56 -4.59 -3.24
CA HIS A 194 -13.48 -4.26 -2.32
C HIS A 194 -13.00 -2.81 -2.47
N HIS A 195 -13.45 -2.05 -3.50
CA HIS A 195 -12.91 -0.72 -3.76
C HIS A 195 -13.30 0.29 -2.68
N ALA A 196 -12.35 1.15 -2.34
CA ALA A 196 -12.52 2.29 -1.42
C ALA A 196 -13.09 1.92 -0.03
N LEU A 197 -12.84 0.71 0.48
CA LEU A 197 -13.30 0.28 1.80
C LEU A 197 -12.50 0.94 2.93
N CYS A 198 -11.20 1.15 2.72
CA CYS A 198 -10.35 1.89 3.65
C CYS A 198 -9.44 2.85 2.87
N LEU A 199 -9.59 4.13 3.14
CA LEU A 199 -8.79 5.19 2.48
C LEU A 199 -8.01 5.98 3.52
N MET A 200 -6.74 6.26 3.25
CA MET A 200 -6.01 7.27 3.99
C MET A 200 -6.48 8.65 3.56
N ARG A 201 -6.72 9.55 4.52
CA ARG A 201 -7.07 10.95 4.25
C ARG A 201 -5.94 11.86 4.66
N THR A 202 -5.66 12.87 3.82
CA THR A 202 -4.55 13.80 3.98
C THR A 202 -5.01 15.26 3.80
N GLN A 203 -4.21 16.18 4.35
CA GLN A 203 -4.43 17.61 4.18
C GLN A 203 -4.07 18.08 2.78
N ASN A 204 -3.00 17.53 2.22
CA ASN A 204 -2.50 17.84 0.89
C ASN A 204 -2.78 16.68 -0.08
N GLU A 205 -2.96 17.01 -1.34
CA GLU A 205 -3.04 16.00 -2.40
C GLU A 205 -1.69 15.30 -2.57
N LEU A 206 -1.72 13.95 -2.66
CA LEU A 206 -0.53 13.13 -2.87
C LEU A 206 -0.46 12.73 -4.34
N LYS A 207 0.70 12.93 -4.98
CA LYS A 207 0.89 12.72 -6.42
C LYS A 207 1.98 11.70 -6.74
N THR A 208 2.85 11.45 -5.78
CA THR A 208 4.02 10.58 -5.95
C THR A 208 4.13 9.58 -4.80
N SER A 209 4.90 8.53 -5.02
CA SER A 209 5.26 7.56 -3.98
C SER A 209 5.96 8.22 -2.78
N PHE A 210 6.76 9.26 -3.04
CA PHE A 210 7.46 10.03 -2.00
C PHE A 210 6.48 10.85 -1.16
N ASP A 211 5.45 11.47 -1.77
CA ASP A 211 4.40 12.19 -1.02
C ASP A 211 3.67 11.24 -0.07
N VAL A 212 3.41 9.99 -0.49
CA VAL A 212 2.79 8.96 0.36
C VAL A 212 3.69 8.62 1.54
N ALA A 213 4.97 8.34 1.27
CA ALA A 213 5.92 8.02 2.34
C ALA A 213 6.06 9.17 3.35
N ASP A 214 6.09 10.40 2.87
CA ASP A 214 6.19 11.59 3.74
C ASP A 214 4.90 11.81 4.55
N ALA A 215 3.72 11.60 3.95
CA ALA A 215 2.45 11.67 4.66
C ALA A 215 2.40 10.63 5.80
N ILE A 216 2.79 9.38 5.53
CA ILE A 216 2.85 8.31 6.54
C ILE A 216 3.84 8.67 7.66
N LYS A 217 5.07 9.09 7.32
CA LYS A 217 6.11 9.51 8.29
C LYS A 217 5.68 10.70 9.15
N SER A 218 4.88 11.61 8.59
CA SER A 218 4.38 12.78 9.33
C SER A 218 3.44 12.43 10.47
N ARG A 219 2.81 11.26 10.44
CA ARG A 219 1.73 10.82 11.36
C ARG A 219 0.49 11.75 11.33
N ASN A 220 0.43 12.69 10.40
CA ASN A 220 -0.66 13.64 10.25
C ASN A 220 -1.67 13.17 9.19
N VAL A 221 -2.24 12.01 9.44
CA VAL A 221 -3.21 11.34 8.57
C VAL A 221 -4.37 10.81 9.39
N VAL A 222 -5.51 10.60 8.74
CA VAL A 222 -6.66 9.90 9.31
C VAL A 222 -7.12 8.83 8.30
N PHE A 223 -7.86 7.82 8.76
CA PHE A 223 -8.40 6.78 7.88
C PHE A 223 -9.92 6.87 7.83
N ASP A 224 -10.44 6.72 6.64
CA ASP A 224 -11.87 6.56 6.37
C ASP A 224 -12.14 5.07 6.12
N ALA A 225 -12.67 4.41 7.13
CA ALA A 225 -13.02 2.99 7.08
C ALA A 225 -14.51 2.85 6.81
N SER A 226 -14.89 2.84 5.52
CA SER A 226 -16.29 2.75 5.08
C SER A 226 -17.21 3.77 5.76
N GLY A 227 -16.77 5.04 5.82
CA GLY A 227 -17.51 6.15 6.45
C GLY A 227 -17.25 6.34 7.94
N SER A 228 -16.44 5.49 8.56
CA SER A 228 -15.98 5.66 9.95
C SER A 228 -14.58 6.27 9.98
N ILE A 229 -14.42 7.43 10.60
CA ILE A 229 -13.13 8.11 10.69
C ILE A 229 -12.32 7.55 11.87
N ILE A 230 -11.10 7.13 11.59
CA ILE A 230 -10.11 6.66 12.56
C ILE A 230 -8.97 7.65 12.62
N ILE A 231 -8.59 8.09 13.83
CA ILE A 231 -7.45 8.97 14.09
C ILE A 231 -6.40 8.13 14.82
N PRO A 232 -5.38 7.59 14.11
CA PRO A 232 -4.51 6.54 14.68
C PRO A 232 -3.57 7.05 15.76
N TYR A 233 -3.23 8.35 15.75
CA TYR A 233 -2.20 8.95 16.61
C TYR A 233 -2.78 9.93 17.66
N LEU A 234 -4.07 9.86 17.93
CA LEU A 234 -4.69 10.64 18.99
C LEU A 234 -4.60 9.85 20.31
N TYR A 235 -3.73 10.30 21.21
CA TYR A 235 -3.54 9.73 22.55
C TYR A 235 -3.87 10.77 23.62
#